data_d36a5d8175051dccbac8c1cc1bfee217
#
_entry.id   d36a5d8175051dccbac8c1cc1bfee217
#
_cell.length_a   1.000
_cell.length_b   1.000
_cell.length_c   1.000
_cell.angle_alpha   90.00
_cell.angle_beta   90.00
_cell.angle_gamma   90.00
#
_symmetry.space_group_name_H-M   'P 1'
#
loop_
_entity.id
_entity.type
_entity.pdbx_description
1 polymer ?
#
loop_
_entity_poly.entity_id
_entity_poly.type
_entity_poly.pdbx_seq_one_letter_code
_entity_poly.pdbx_strand_id
1 'polypeptide(L)'
;MEQNIIRFIQDQIGYDFRNPSLLQQAFTRRSYSAENGGENNEVLEFIGDKVLDFIVVKLLTEQYGTCDNTFHSDRSEAELTELKKLLVQKNTLADRIDALGLAPYLIMGKGDILQNAGEENSVMEDLFEAILGAIAIDSNWDMDKMQGAVETMLAPESVLSSSEEDDYYSMIQEWCAVKENRIPLFRFYERNYTSDSWDGISQSFYLNDLINFTSHLESNRLTAHNIRFHCYMKVSNDLPPFRGFGRTHIEARRNVCKLAYDYLCKKGLWLSIRDEIDNPNKDDAINQLEILARRGYFSIPTYDFEQTYDPNGNPVWKSICHIAEIKNTFSAISSSKKDAKKTAAYQMLQFVLGE
;
A
#
# COMPACT_ATOMS: atom_id res chain seq x y z
N MET A 1 4.03 20.89 -14.93
CA MET A 1 4.57 19.81 -14.05
C MET A 1 5.83 19.26 -14.68
N GLU A 2 6.88 18.99 -13.89
CA GLU A 2 8.14 18.46 -14.40
C GLU A 2 8.05 17.00 -14.81
N GLN A 3 8.88 16.57 -15.78
CA GLN A 3 8.78 15.23 -16.37
C GLN A 3 9.07 14.08 -15.37
N ASN A 4 9.95 14.31 -14.41
CA ASN A 4 10.24 13.36 -13.33
C ASN A 4 9.04 13.17 -12.39
N ILE A 5 8.30 14.27 -12.09
CA ILE A 5 7.09 14.23 -11.28
C ILE A 5 5.97 13.48 -12.03
N ILE A 6 5.77 13.79 -13.31
CA ILE A 6 4.79 13.09 -14.17
C ILE A 6 5.07 11.59 -14.13
N ARG A 7 6.32 11.18 -14.32
CA ARG A 7 6.69 9.77 -14.30
C ARG A 7 6.43 9.13 -12.94
N PHE A 8 6.82 9.80 -11.85
CA PHE A 8 6.54 9.33 -10.49
C PHE A 8 5.04 9.10 -10.29
N ILE A 9 4.20 10.08 -10.60
CA ILE A 9 2.75 9.96 -10.44
C ILE A 9 2.20 8.81 -11.28
N GLN A 10 2.59 8.68 -12.55
CA GLN A 10 2.17 7.60 -13.43
C GLN A 10 2.54 6.21 -12.89
N ASP A 11 3.74 6.07 -12.34
CA ASP A 11 4.18 4.85 -11.69
C ASP A 11 3.31 4.53 -10.46
N GLN A 12 2.89 5.55 -9.67
CA GLN A 12 2.05 5.37 -8.48
C GLN A 12 0.61 4.99 -8.81
N ILE A 13 0.04 5.55 -9.88
CA ILE A 13 -1.35 5.28 -10.28
C ILE A 13 -1.51 4.09 -11.23
N GLY A 14 -0.40 3.54 -11.73
CA GLY A 14 -0.39 2.41 -12.67
C GLY A 14 -0.91 2.76 -14.06
N TYR A 15 -0.83 4.03 -14.50
CA TYR A 15 -1.32 4.50 -15.79
C TYR A 15 -0.38 5.50 -16.45
N ASP A 16 -0.02 5.25 -17.70
CA ASP A 16 0.81 6.14 -18.51
C ASP A 16 -0.10 7.05 -19.39
N PHE A 17 -0.11 8.34 -19.10
CA PHE A 17 -0.91 9.32 -19.86
C PHE A 17 -0.35 9.55 -21.27
N ARG A 18 -1.25 9.50 -22.27
CA ARG A 18 -0.97 9.92 -23.64
C ARG A 18 -0.86 11.43 -23.72
N ASN A 19 -1.70 12.14 -22.94
CA ASN A 19 -1.70 13.59 -22.81
C ASN A 19 -1.40 14.00 -21.36
N PRO A 20 -0.13 14.29 -21.03
CA PRO A 20 0.26 14.71 -19.68
C PRO A 20 -0.43 16.00 -19.18
N SER A 21 -1.02 16.79 -20.08
CA SER A 21 -1.78 17.98 -19.67
C SER A 21 -3.06 17.64 -18.92
N LEU A 22 -3.69 16.48 -19.21
CA LEU A 22 -4.85 16.00 -18.45
C LEU A 22 -4.44 15.59 -17.03
N LEU A 23 -3.29 14.96 -16.87
CA LEU A 23 -2.75 14.68 -15.53
C LEU A 23 -2.50 15.98 -14.76
N GLN A 24 -1.85 16.97 -15.38
CA GLN A 24 -1.64 18.27 -14.72
C GLN A 24 -2.96 18.96 -14.36
N GLN A 25 -3.98 18.87 -15.21
CA GLN A 25 -5.31 19.42 -14.92
C GLN A 25 -5.95 18.74 -13.71
N ALA A 26 -5.84 17.41 -13.57
CA ALA A 26 -6.35 16.68 -12.40
C ALA A 26 -5.73 17.17 -11.08
N PHE A 27 -4.47 17.59 -11.11
CA PHE A 27 -3.78 18.16 -9.95
C PHE A 27 -4.00 19.66 -9.75
N THR A 28 -4.70 20.35 -10.66
CA THR A 28 -4.88 21.81 -10.61
C THR A 28 -6.22 22.14 -9.94
N ARG A 29 -6.16 22.73 -8.76
CA ARG A 29 -7.37 23.17 -8.05
C ARG A 29 -7.94 24.46 -8.62
N ARG A 30 -9.25 24.66 -8.39
CA ARG A 30 -9.97 25.88 -8.77
C ARG A 30 -9.32 27.15 -8.21
N SER A 31 -8.80 27.13 -7.00
CA SER A 31 -8.12 28.28 -6.41
C SER A 31 -6.94 28.76 -7.25
N TYR A 32 -6.16 27.81 -7.81
CA TYR A 32 -5.07 28.14 -8.70
C TYR A 32 -5.54 28.73 -10.03
N SER A 33 -6.55 28.09 -10.67
CA SER A 33 -7.06 28.56 -11.94
C SER A 33 -7.77 29.92 -11.83
N ALA A 34 -8.39 30.23 -10.68
CA ALA A 34 -8.97 31.55 -10.42
C ALA A 34 -7.91 32.67 -10.34
N GLU A 35 -6.71 32.37 -9.85
CA GLU A 35 -5.60 33.31 -9.73
C GLU A 35 -4.79 33.44 -11.04
N ASN A 36 -4.62 32.35 -11.78
CA ASN A 36 -3.66 32.23 -12.89
C ASN A 36 -4.32 31.95 -14.25
N GLY A 37 -5.60 31.67 -14.28
CA GLY A 37 -6.30 31.20 -15.47
C GLY A 37 -6.06 29.73 -15.76
N GLY A 38 -6.70 29.20 -16.79
CA GLY A 38 -6.62 27.82 -17.21
C GLY A 38 -7.71 26.93 -16.62
N GLU A 39 -7.69 25.66 -17.01
CA GLU A 39 -8.64 24.65 -16.53
C GLU A 39 -8.24 24.10 -15.16
N ASN A 40 -9.23 23.61 -14.41
CA ASN A 40 -9.04 22.99 -13.11
C ASN A 40 -9.62 21.57 -13.06
N ASN A 41 -9.59 20.95 -11.88
CA ASN A 41 -9.96 19.56 -11.67
C ASN A 41 -11.47 19.29 -11.46
N GLU A 42 -12.32 20.31 -11.24
CA GLU A 42 -13.74 20.11 -10.84
C GLU A 42 -14.55 19.24 -11.82
N VAL A 43 -14.36 19.42 -13.12
CA VAL A 43 -15.08 18.60 -14.12
C VAL A 43 -14.51 17.19 -14.20
N LEU A 44 -13.20 17.03 -13.99
CA LEU A 44 -12.55 15.71 -13.94
C LEU A 44 -12.99 14.94 -12.68
N GLU A 45 -13.09 15.60 -11.53
CA GLU A 45 -13.66 15.07 -10.28
C GLU A 45 -15.07 14.52 -10.53
N PHE A 46 -15.97 15.33 -11.09
CA PHE A 46 -17.34 14.90 -11.42
C PHE A 46 -17.38 13.63 -12.29
N ILE A 47 -16.48 13.52 -13.28
CA ILE A 47 -16.39 12.34 -14.14
C ILE A 47 -15.83 11.16 -13.33
N GLY A 48 -14.78 11.39 -12.56
CA GLY A 48 -14.06 10.37 -11.81
C GLY A 48 -14.88 9.72 -10.70
N ASP A 49 -15.74 10.47 -10.02
CA ASP A 49 -16.71 9.94 -9.06
C ASP A 49 -17.60 8.85 -9.72
N LYS A 50 -18.08 9.08 -10.92
CA LYS A 50 -18.92 8.10 -11.63
C LYS A 50 -18.11 6.90 -12.14
N VAL A 51 -16.87 7.13 -12.56
CA VAL A 51 -15.93 6.05 -12.94
C VAL A 51 -15.63 5.16 -11.73
N LEU A 52 -15.29 5.76 -10.59
CA LEU A 52 -15.02 5.05 -9.35
C LEU A 52 -16.19 4.20 -8.91
N ASP A 53 -17.39 4.80 -8.83
CA ASP A 53 -18.63 4.13 -8.45
C ASP A 53 -18.93 2.91 -9.33
N PHE A 54 -18.82 3.08 -10.64
CA PHE A 54 -19.07 2.01 -11.60
C PHE A 54 -18.02 0.87 -11.49
N ILE A 55 -16.74 1.22 -11.42
CA ILE A 55 -15.67 0.24 -11.33
C ILE A 55 -15.74 -0.53 -10.01
N VAL A 56 -16.03 0.13 -8.88
CA VAL A 56 -16.17 -0.55 -7.59
C VAL A 56 -17.33 -1.55 -7.61
N VAL A 57 -18.48 -1.18 -8.20
CA VAL A 57 -19.60 -2.13 -8.38
C VAL A 57 -19.17 -3.32 -9.24
N LYS A 58 -18.42 -3.07 -10.31
CA LYS A 58 -17.88 -4.14 -11.18
C LYS A 58 -16.95 -5.06 -10.40
N LEU A 59 -16.02 -4.52 -9.59
CA LEU A 59 -15.10 -5.30 -8.76
C LEU A 59 -15.84 -6.18 -7.75
N LEU A 60 -16.84 -5.63 -7.05
CA LEU A 60 -17.66 -6.39 -6.11
C LEU A 60 -18.47 -7.49 -6.82
N THR A 61 -18.97 -7.21 -8.01
CA THR A 61 -19.68 -8.19 -8.85
C THR A 61 -18.75 -9.32 -9.29
N GLU A 62 -17.54 -9.02 -9.68
CA GLU A 62 -16.52 -10.01 -10.08
C GLU A 62 -16.06 -10.85 -8.87
N GLN A 63 -15.93 -10.24 -7.70
CA GLN A 63 -15.45 -10.89 -6.49
C GLN A 63 -16.49 -11.85 -5.89
N TYR A 64 -17.77 -11.46 -5.83
CA TYR A 64 -18.82 -12.15 -5.12
C TYR A 64 -19.91 -12.72 -6.04
N GLY A 65 -19.86 -12.44 -7.33
CA GLY A 65 -20.86 -12.86 -8.30
C GLY A 65 -20.45 -14.07 -9.12
N THR A 66 -21.44 -14.89 -9.48
CA THR A 66 -21.34 -15.97 -10.46
C THR A 66 -22.50 -15.87 -11.43
N CYS A 67 -22.28 -16.15 -12.68
CA CYS A 67 -23.31 -16.09 -13.73
C CYS A 67 -23.27 -17.36 -14.58
N ASP A 68 -24.28 -18.21 -14.38
CA ASP A 68 -24.53 -19.37 -15.24
C ASP A 68 -25.72 -19.04 -16.17
N ASN A 69 -26.93 -19.53 -15.82
CA ASN A 69 -28.19 -19.15 -16.49
C ASN A 69 -28.80 -17.90 -15.85
N THR A 70 -28.53 -17.68 -14.57
CA THR A 70 -28.96 -16.52 -13.77
C THR A 70 -27.76 -16.00 -13.00
N PHE A 71 -27.80 -14.71 -12.65
CA PHE A 71 -26.78 -14.12 -11.80
C PHE A 71 -27.05 -14.44 -10.32
N HIS A 72 -26.04 -14.92 -9.62
CA HIS A 72 -26.03 -15.19 -8.17
C HIS A 72 -24.90 -14.42 -7.52
N SER A 73 -25.12 -13.94 -6.32
CA SER A 73 -24.09 -13.30 -5.50
C SER A 73 -24.00 -14.01 -4.14
N ASP A 74 -22.79 -14.23 -3.66
CA ASP A 74 -22.49 -14.74 -2.31
C ASP A 74 -22.77 -13.70 -1.21
N ARG A 75 -23.08 -12.46 -1.60
CA ARG A 75 -23.41 -11.34 -0.73
C ARG A 75 -24.76 -10.76 -1.08
N SER A 76 -25.49 -10.31 -0.06
CA SER A 76 -26.74 -9.58 -0.22
C SER A 76 -26.47 -8.16 -0.77
N GLU A 77 -27.51 -7.52 -1.31
CA GLU A 77 -27.44 -6.12 -1.75
C GLU A 77 -27.00 -5.19 -0.63
N ALA A 78 -27.49 -5.38 0.60
CA ALA A 78 -27.11 -4.57 1.74
C ALA A 78 -25.61 -4.72 2.09
N GLU A 79 -25.06 -5.94 2.08
CA GLU A 79 -23.63 -6.19 2.29
C GLU A 79 -22.77 -5.57 1.20
N LEU A 80 -23.17 -5.68 -0.08
CA LEU A 80 -22.46 -5.07 -1.20
C LEU A 80 -22.47 -3.53 -1.11
N THR A 81 -23.59 -2.95 -0.65
CA THR A 81 -23.70 -1.51 -0.41
C THR A 81 -22.76 -1.02 0.69
N GLU A 82 -22.66 -1.76 1.80
CA GLU A 82 -21.71 -1.42 2.87
C GLU A 82 -20.25 -1.58 2.42
N LEU A 83 -19.92 -2.64 1.70
CA LEU A 83 -18.57 -2.81 1.13
C LEU A 83 -18.22 -1.69 0.15
N LYS A 84 -19.14 -1.35 -0.75
CA LYS A 84 -18.97 -0.19 -1.65
C LYS A 84 -18.68 1.07 -0.86
N LYS A 85 -19.52 1.38 0.16
CA LYS A 85 -19.37 2.57 0.98
C LYS A 85 -18.01 2.64 1.67
N LEU A 86 -17.52 1.52 2.22
CA LEU A 86 -16.19 1.45 2.84
C LEU A 86 -15.07 1.76 1.84
N LEU A 87 -15.21 1.31 0.60
CA LEU A 87 -14.21 1.52 -0.46
C LEU A 87 -14.18 2.96 -0.98
N VAL A 88 -15.35 3.62 -1.11
CA VAL A 88 -15.45 4.95 -1.74
C VAL A 88 -15.67 6.10 -0.77
N GLN A 89 -15.61 5.86 0.56
CA GLN A 89 -15.78 6.94 1.52
C GLN A 89 -14.56 7.87 1.53
N LYS A 90 -14.81 9.15 1.79
CA LYS A 90 -13.84 10.24 1.86
C LYS A 90 -12.51 9.87 2.53
N ASN A 91 -12.58 9.29 3.74
CA ASN A 91 -11.36 8.97 4.49
C ASN A 91 -10.54 7.90 3.78
N THR A 92 -11.17 6.87 3.22
CA THR A 92 -10.47 5.82 2.47
C THR A 92 -9.74 6.42 1.26
N LEU A 93 -10.39 7.29 0.48
CA LEU A 93 -9.78 7.92 -0.69
C LEU A 93 -8.64 8.87 -0.30
N ALA A 94 -8.82 9.64 0.78
CA ALA A 94 -7.77 10.51 1.32
C ALA A 94 -6.54 9.71 1.79
N ASP A 95 -6.74 8.68 2.60
CA ASP A 95 -5.67 7.80 3.08
C ASP A 95 -4.91 7.15 1.89
N ARG A 96 -5.61 6.86 0.79
CA ARG A 96 -4.97 6.30 -0.42
C ARG A 96 -4.11 7.33 -1.14
N ILE A 97 -4.55 8.58 -1.28
CA ILE A 97 -3.74 9.67 -1.86
C ILE A 97 -2.46 9.90 -1.04
N ASP A 98 -2.57 9.86 0.29
CA ASP A 98 -1.41 9.98 1.19
C ASP A 98 -0.46 8.79 1.03
N ALA A 99 -0.98 7.56 1.03
CA ALA A 99 -0.19 6.34 0.85
C ALA A 99 0.53 6.29 -0.51
N LEU A 100 -0.07 6.87 -1.56
CA LEU A 100 0.54 7.01 -2.89
C LEU A 100 1.55 8.18 -2.96
N GLY A 101 1.64 9.02 -1.92
CA GLY A 101 2.53 10.17 -1.88
C GLY A 101 2.19 11.27 -2.89
N LEU A 102 0.91 11.43 -3.25
CA LEU A 102 0.46 12.32 -4.33
C LEU A 102 0.11 13.73 -3.85
N ALA A 103 -0.28 13.91 -2.58
CA ALA A 103 -0.68 15.17 -1.99
C ALA A 103 0.31 16.34 -2.24
N PRO A 104 1.64 16.16 -2.15
CA PRO A 104 2.61 17.24 -2.34
C PRO A 104 2.63 17.84 -3.75
N TYR A 105 2.02 17.18 -4.72
CA TYR A 105 2.01 17.63 -6.12
C TYR A 105 0.77 18.44 -6.51
N LEU A 106 -0.17 18.67 -5.56
CA LEU A 106 -1.32 19.55 -5.78
C LEU A 106 -0.88 20.95 -6.18
N ILE A 107 -1.53 21.48 -7.20
CA ILE A 107 -1.33 22.83 -7.72
C ILE A 107 -2.46 23.71 -7.18
N MET A 108 -2.15 24.54 -6.19
CA MET A 108 -3.10 25.32 -5.41
C MET A 108 -2.86 26.82 -5.52
N GLY A 109 -3.91 27.62 -5.39
CA GLY A 109 -3.83 29.07 -5.22
C GLY A 109 -3.26 29.43 -3.84
N LYS A 110 -2.83 30.70 -3.70
CA LYS A 110 -2.19 31.19 -2.46
C LYS A 110 -3.09 31.05 -1.23
N GLY A 111 -4.42 31.22 -1.42
CA GLY A 111 -5.40 31.07 -0.34
C GLY A 111 -5.43 29.63 0.23
N ASP A 112 -5.49 28.62 -0.64
CA ASP A 112 -5.49 27.21 -0.27
C ASP A 112 -4.16 26.83 0.45
N ILE A 113 -3.02 27.33 -0.08
CA ILE A 113 -1.71 27.08 0.53
C ILE A 113 -1.64 27.65 1.96
N LEU A 114 -2.12 28.88 2.18
CA LEU A 114 -2.11 29.52 3.49
C LEU A 114 -3.02 28.83 4.52
N GLN A 115 -4.07 28.14 4.05
CA GLN A 115 -5.02 27.41 4.88
C GLN A 115 -4.67 25.94 5.05
N ASN A 116 -3.55 25.47 4.46
CA ASN A 116 -3.16 24.06 4.39
C ASN A 116 -4.28 23.16 3.80
N ALA A 117 -5.03 23.68 2.83
CA ALA A 117 -6.15 22.95 2.22
C ALA A 117 -5.73 21.60 1.61
N GLY A 118 -4.46 21.47 1.21
CA GLY A 118 -3.89 20.22 0.75
C GLY A 118 -3.80 19.10 1.81
N GLU A 119 -4.12 19.35 3.07
CA GLU A 119 -4.20 18.33 4.14
C GLU A 119 -5.65 17.95 4.44
N GLU A 120 -6.64 18.56 3.77
CA GLU A 120 -8.05 18.26 4.00
C GLU A 120 -8.48 17.00 3.25
N ASN A 121 -9.15 16.07 3.93
CA ASN A 121 -9.63 14.82 3.34
C ASN A 121 -10.55 15.04 2.12
N SER A 122 -11.33 16.13 2.09
CA SER A 122 -12.17 16.47 0.93
C SER A 122 -11.33 16.83 -0.30
N VAL A 123 -10.22 17.50 -0.10
CA VAL A 123 -9.30 17.87 -1.19
C VAL A 123 -8.56 16.66 -1.75
N MET A 124 -8.24 15.70 -0.88
CA MET A 124 -7.65 14.43 -1.29
C MET A 124 -8.64 13.53 -2.02
N GLU A 125 -9.90 13.47 -1.55
CA GLU A 125 -11.02 12.80 -2.25
C GLU A 125 -11.18 13.37 -3.67
N ASP A 126 -11.34 14.72 -3.79
CA ASP A 126 -11.46 15.41 -5.08
C ASP A 126 -10.28 15.08 -6.03
N LEU A 127 -9.05 15.02 -5.48
CA LEU A 127 -7.86 14.66 -6.26
C LEU A 127 -7.91 13.21 -6.75
N PHE A 128 -8.30 12.27 -5.88
CA PHE A 128 -8.44 10.86 -6.26
C PHE A 128 -9.40 10.70 -7.43
N GLU A 129 -10.57 11.30 -7.32
CA GLU A 129 -11.60 11.27 -8.36
C GLU A 129 -11.14 12.00 -9.63
N ALA A 130 -10.53 13.17 -9.51
CA ALA A 130 -10.04 13.91 -10.67
C ALA A 130 -8.98 13.14 -11.47
N ILE A 131 -8.12 12.39 -10.82
CA ILE A 131 -7.16 11.50 -11.51
C ILE A 131 -7.90 10.43 -12.31
N LEU A 132 -8.93 9.79 -11.74
CA LEU A 132 -9.74 8.79 -12.47
C LEU A 132 -10.50 9.39 -13.63
N GLY A 133 -11.04 10.60 -13.48
CA GLY A 133 -11.68 11.33 -14.58
C GLY A 133 -10.70 11.64 -15.71
N ALA A 134 -9.49 12.07 -15.39
CA ALA A 134 -8.43 12.28 -16.36
C ALA A 134 -8.05 10.98 -17.11
N ILE A 135 -7.96 9.88 -16.40
CA ILE A 135 -7.68 8.55 -16.98
C ILE A 135 -8.81 8.12 -17.93
N ALA A 136 -10.07 8.32 -17.54
CA ALA A 136 -11.22 7.99 -18.40
C ALA A 136 -11.16 8.74 -19.74
N ILE A 137 -10.88 10.04 -19.70
CA ILE A 137 -10.77 10.88 -20.90
C ILE A 137 -9.53 10.47 -21.73
N ASP A 138 -8.37 10.35 -21.11
CA ASP A 138 -7.11 10.03 -21.79
C ASP A 138 -7.11 8.64 -22.43
N SER A 139 -7.71 7.66 -21.76
CA SER A 139 -7.84 6.29 -22.25
C SER A 139 -8.91 6.12 -23.32
N ASN A 140 -9.75 7.15 -23.56
CA ASN A 140 -10.96 7.06 -24.35
C ASN A 140 -11.97 6.04 -23.79
N TRP A 141 -12.17 6.06 -22.46
CA TRP A 141 -13.09 5.20 -21.72
C TRP A 141 -12.74 3.70 -21.81
N ASP A 142 -11.46 3.39 -21.93
CA ASP A 142 -10.95 2.02 -21.91
C ASP A 142 -11.18 1.39 -20.53
N MET A 143 -12.09 0.40 -20.47
CA MET A 143 -12.54 -0.21 -19.23
C MET A 143 -11.40 -0.86 -18.45
N ASP A 144 -10.52 -1.58 -19.13
CA ASP A 144 -9.45 -2.32 -18.48
C ASP A 144 -8.40 -1.37 -17.86
N LYS A 145 -8.13 -0.26 -18.54
CA LYS A 145 -7.23 0.79 -18.04
C LYS A 145 -7.83 1.52 -16.84
N MET A 146 -9.11 1.88 -16.89
CA MET A 146 -9.80 2.49 -15.77
C MET A 146 -9.84 1.55 -14.57
N GLN A 147 -10.19 0.28 -14.78
CA GLN A 147 -10.20 -0.71 -13.71
C GLN A 147 -8.81 -0.92 -13.11
N GLY A 148 -7.77 -1.10 -13.93
CA GLY A 148 -6.41 -1.26 -13.46
C GLY A 148 -5.92 -0.09 -12.60
N ALA A 149 -6.26 1.15 -13.00
CA ALA A 149 -5.93 2.34 -12.23
C ALA A 149 -6.71 2.40 -10.89
N VAL A 150 -8.03 2.14 -10.90
CA VAL A 150 -8.84 2.08 -9.68
C VAL A 150 -8.28 1.03 -8.71
N GLU A 151 -7.98 -0.18 -9.20
CA GLU A 151 -7.44 -1.25 -8.35
C GLU A 151 -6.05 -0.90 -7.78
N THR A 152 -5.21 -0.20 -8.54
CA THR A 152 -3.89 0.25 -8.08
C THR A 152 -4.02 1.35 -7.04
N MET A 153 -4.84 2.37 -7.32
CA MET A 153 -5.01 3.51 -6.44
C MET A 153 -5.78 3.15 -5.16
N LEU A 154 -6.88 2.40 -5.29
CA LEU A 154 -7.77 2.06 -4.18
C LEU A 154 -7.23 0.95 -3.28
N ALA A 155 -6.51 -0.02 -3.85
CA ALA A 155 -6.04 -1.23 -3.15
C ALA A 155 -7.17 -1.94 -2.38
N PRO A 156 -8.24 -2.38 -3.06
CA PRO A 156 -9.46 -2.86 -2.41
C PRO A 156 -9.25 -4.11 -1.54
N GLU A 157 -8.13 -4.82 -1.69
CA GLU A 157 -7.79 -6.01 -0.92
C GLU A 157 -7.72 -5.73 0.59
N SER A 158 -7.21 -4.57 0.98
CA SER A 158 -7.11 -4.17 2.39
C SER A 158 -8.49 -4.08 3.08
N VAL A 159 -9.55 -3.81 2.31
CA VAL A 159 -10.94 -3.73 2.79
C VAL A 159 -11.69 -5.04 2.59
N LEU A 160 -11.40 -5.77 1.51
CA LEU A 160 -12.15 -6.98 1.10
C LEU A 160 -11.56 -8.28 1.65
N SER A 161 -10.33 -8.26 2.20
CA SER A 161 -9.73 -9.43 2.84
C SER A 161 -10.45 -9.78 4.13
N SER A 162 -10.77 -11.07 4.31
CA SER A 162 -11.51 -11.57 5.47
C SER A 162 -10.66 -11.82 6.71
N SER A 163 -9.34 -11.70 6.62
CA SER A 163 -8.38 -11.90 7.73
C SER A 163 -7.09 -11.11 7.48
N GLU A 164 -6.48 -10.58 8.55
CA GLU A 164 -5.17 -9.90 8.51
C GLU A 164 -4.04 -10.82 7.98
N GLU A 165 -4.18 -12.15 8.14
CA GLU A 165 -3.20 -13.13 7.67
C GLU A 165 -3.11 -13.25 6.13
N ASP A 166 -4.08 -12.71 5.39
CA ASP A 166 -4.19 -12.86 3.93
C ASP A 166 -3.83 -11.58 3.14
N ASP A 167 -3.44 -10.50 3.82
CA ASP A 167 -3.15 -9.21 3.16
C ASP A 167 -1.71 -9.12 2.64
N TYR A 168 -1.35 -10.06 1.77
CA TYR A 168 -0.05 -10.05 1.09
C TYR A 168 0.20 -8.80 0.26
N TYR A 169 -0.86 -8.11 -0.17
CA TYR A 169 -0.72 -6.88 -0.94
C TYR A 169 -0.13 -5.75 -0.09
N SER A 170 -0.72 -5.46 1.07
CA SER A 170 -0.20 -4.45 2.00
C SER A 170 1.20 -4.80 2.49
N MET A 171 1.46 -6.09 2.77
CA MET A 171 2.79 -6.56 3.16
C MET A 171 3.85 -6.27 2.08
N ILE A 172 3.56 -6.55 0.81
CA ILE A 172 4.49 -6.27 -0.30
C ILE A 172 4.62 -4.76 -0.54
N GLN A 173 3.54 -3.97 -0.38
CA GLN A 173 3.63 -2.51 -0.44
C GLN A 173 4.58 -1.96 0.62
N GLU A 174 4.44 -2.41 1.88
CA GLU A 174 5.33 -2.02 2.97
C GLU A 174 6.79 -2.38 2.67
N TRP A 175 7.04 -3.61 2.20
CA TRP A 175 8.38 -4.02 1.80
C TRP A 175 8.96 -3.11 0.71
N CYS A 176 8.20 -2.80 -0.33
CA CYS A 176 8.63 -1.91 -1.42
C CYS A 176 8.85 -0.47 -0.93
N ALA A 177 8.01 0.03 -0.03
CA ALA A 177 8.18 1.36 0.54
C ALA A 177 9.48 1.47 1.35
N VAL A 178 9.77 0.47 2.19
CA VAL A 178 10.96 0.44 3.06
C VAL A 178 12.25 0.20 2.26
N LYS A 179 12.25 -0.79 1.36
CA LYS A 179 13.48 -1.23 0.65
C LYS A 179 13.76 -0.46 -0.63
N GLU A 180 12.74 0.00 -1.32
CA GLU A 180 12.84 0.56 -2.68
C GLU A 180 12.35 2.01 -2.75
N ASN A 181 11.77 2.54 -1.65
CA ASN A 181 11.13 3.86 -1.59
C ASN A 181 10.12 4.10 -2.72
N ARG A 182 9.34 3.07 -3.03
CA ARG A 182 8.29 3.08 -4.06
C ARG A 182 7.22 2.03 -3.76
N ILE A 183 6.10 2.07 -4.50
CA ILE A 183 5.12 0.99 -4.48
C ILE A 183 5.45 -0.07 -5.55
N PRO A 184 4.96 -1.32 -5.41
CA PRO A 184 5.13 -2.35 -6.42
C PRO A 184 4.36 -2.01 -7.70
N LEU A 185 4.97 -2.25 -8.86
CA LEU A 185 4.34 -2.03 -10.16
C LEU A 185 3.61 -3.29 -10.60
N PHE A 186 2.32 -3.14 -10.91
CA PHE A 186 1.46 -4.22 -11.42
C PHE A 186 1.11 -3.98 -12.88
N ARG A 187 1.06 -5.07 -13.66
CA ARG A 187 0.50 -5.08 -15.00
C ARG A 187 -0.40 -6.29 -15.15
N PHE A 188 -1.61 -6.07 -15.67
CA PHE A 188 -2.59 -7.12 -15.88
C PHE A 188 -2.72 -7.43 -17.37
N TYR A 189 -2.94 -8.72 -17.65
CA TYR A 189 -3.19 -9.24 -18.99
C TYR A 189 -4.39 -10.18 -18.91
N GLU A 190 -5.33 -10.00 -19.85
CA GLU A 190 -6.50 -10.86 -19.95
C GLU A 190 -6.24 -11.99 -20.94
N ARG A 191 -6.77 -13.19 -20.65
CA ARG A 191 -6.69 -14.33 -21.55
C ARG A 191 -7.65 -14.18 -22.71
N ASN A 192 -7.15 -14.27 -23.93
CA ASN A 192 -7.98 -14.28 -25.12
C ASN A 192 -8.45 -15.72 -25.40
N TYR A 193 -9.70 -16.02 -25.05
CA TYR A 193 -10.28 -17.36 -25.24
C TYR A 193 -10.47 -17.76 -26.70
N THR A 194 -10.50 -16.81 -27.64
CA THR A 194 -10.67 -17.12 -29.07
C THR A 194 -9.41 -17.59 -29.75
N SER A 195 -8.23 -17.24 -29.21
CA SER A 195 -6.92 -17.60 -29.76
C SER A 195 -6.08 -18.46 -28.82
N ASP A 196 -6.60 -18.76 -27.62
CA ASP A 196 -5.86 -19.41 -26.51
C ASP A 196 -4.50 -18.72 -26.22
N SER A 197 -4.42 -17.41 -26.54
CA SER A 197 -3.24 -16.56 -26.39
C SER A 197 -3.51 -15.49 -25.34
N TRP A 198 -2.44 -14.98 -24.77
CA TRP A 198 -2.47 -13.81 -23.89
C TRP A 198 -2.02 -12.59 -24.71
N ASP A 199 -2.73 -11.47 -24.61
CA ASP A 199 -2.37 -10.28 -25.36
C ASP A 199 -0.92 -9.86 -25.04
N GLY A 200 -0.08 -9.89 -26.08
CA GLY A 200 1.29 -9.37 -26.06
C GLY A 200 2.40 -10.32 -25.56
N ILE A 201 2.12 -11.60 -25.27
CA ILE A 201 3.16 -12.53 -24.76
C ILE A 201 3.13 -13.87 -25.49
N SER A 202 4.33 -14.44 -25.80
CA SER A 202 4.44 -15.69 -26.56
C SER A 202 3.96 -16.92 -25.76
N GLN A 203 3.19 -17.80 -26.40
CA GLN A 203 2.54 -18.99 -25.82
C GLN A 203 3.47 -19.94 -25.06
N SER A 204 4.71 -20.09 -25.46
CA SER A 204 5.65 -21.04 -24.85
C SER A 204 6.09 -20.67 -23.42
N PHE A 205 6.05 -19.38 -23.11
CA PHE A 205 6.46 -18.87 -21.78
C PHE A 205 5.39 -19.11 -20.71
N TYR A 206 4.12 -19.19 -21.13
CA TYR A 206 2.97 -19.25 -20.21
C TYR A 206 2.62 -20.64 -19.73
N LEU A 207 2.73 -21.65 -20.58
CA LEU A 207 2.29 -23.00 -20.23
C LEU A 207 3.10 -23.54 -19.04
N ASN A 208 4.41 -23.28 -19.02
CA ASN A 208 5.29 -23.72 -17.93
C ASN A 208 5.06 -22.94 -16.65
N ASP A 209 4.82 -21.63 -16.72
CA ASP A 209 4.54 -20.80 -15.55
C ASP A 209 3.14 -21.13 -14.98
N LEU A 210 2.14 -21.36 -15.84
CA LEU A 210 0.80 -21.75 -15.44
C LEU A 210 0.79 -23.14 -14.79
N ILE A 211 1.51 -24.11 -15.34
CA ILE A 211 1.64 -25.46 -14.76
C ILE A 211 2.35 -25.39 -13.41
N ASN A 212 3.44 -24.63 -13.31
CA ASN A 212 4.15 -24.44 -12.05
C ASN A 212 3.28 -23.73 -11.00
N PHE A 213 2.51 -22.72 -11.42
CA PHE A 213 1.58 -22.01 -10.53
C PHE A 213 0.47 -22.93 -10.03
N THR A 214 -0.21 -23.67 -10.92
CA THR A 214 -1.30 -24.59 -10.54
C THR A 214 -0.83 -25.76 -9.69
N SER A 215 0.44 -26.19 -9.80
CA SER A 215 1.02 -27.23 -8.96
C SER A 215 1.31 -26.78 -7.52
N HIS A 216 1.39 -25.47 -7.26
CA HIS A 216 1.67 -24.89 -5.95
C HIS A 216 0.43 -24.35 -5.22
N LEU A 217 -0.74 -24.37 -5.89
CA LEU A 217 -2.01 -23.95 -5.27
C LEU A 217 -2.64 -25.11 -4.50
N GLU A 218 -2.63 -25.01 -3.19
CA GLU A 218 -3.34 -25.92 -2.30
C GLU A 218 -4.89 -25.85 -2.40
N SER A 219 -5.44 -24.87 -3.13
CA SER A 219 -6.88 -24.70 -3.29
C SER A 219 -7.38 -25.25 -4.62
N ASN A 220 -8.26 -26.25 -4.58
CA ASN A 220 -8.96 -26.90 -5.68
C ASN A 220 -9.89 -25.99 -6.52
N ARG A 221 -9.78 -24.65 -6.41
CA ARG A 221 -10.67 -23.69 -7.07
C ARG A 221 -10.12 -23.12 -8.38
N LEU A 222 -8.80 -23.10 -8.58
CA LEU A 222 -8.18 -22.60 -9.80
C LEU A 222 -7.78 -23.75 -10.70
N THR A 223 -8.46 -23.87 -11.83
CA THR A 223 -8.08 -24.79 -12.92
C THR A 223 -7.64 -23.94 -14.11
N ALA A 224 -6.82 -24.49 -15.00
CA ALA A 224 -6.38 -23.79 -16.20
C ALA A 224 -7.55 -23.24 -17.05
N HIS A 225 -8.77 -23.80 -16.88
CA HIS A 225 -9.96 -23.39 -17.63
C HIS A 225 -10.67 -22.17 -17.05
N ASN A 226 -10.54 -21.85 -15.76
CA ASN A 226 -11.21 -20.72 -15.11
C ASN A 226 -10.31 -19.54 -14.80
N ILE A 227 -9.03 -19.61 -15.20
CA ILE A 227 -8.10 -18.48 -15.09
C ILE A 227 -8.36 -17.52 -16.23
N ARG A 228 -8.69 -16.26 -15.88
CA ARG A 228 -8.97 -15.18 -16.83
C ARG A 228 -7.84 -14.15 -16.87
N PHE A 229 -7.22 -13.85 -15.73
CA PHE A 229 -6.24 -12.79 -15.60
C PHE A 229 -4.87 -13.32 -15.21
N HIS A 230 -3.83 -12.68 -15.75
CA HIS A 230 -2.44 -12.81 -15.36
C HIS A 230 -1.95 -11.47 -14.83
N CYS A 231 -1.40 -11.46 -13.64
CA CYS A 231 -0.77 -10.31 -13.03
C CYS A 231 0.75 -10.46 -13.04
N TYR A 232 1.43 -9.49 -13.61
CA TYR A 232 2.88 -9.35 -13.56
C TYR A 232 3.22 -8.27 -12.54
N MET A 233 4.14 -8.57 -11.62
CA MET A 233 4.57 -7.64 -10.58
C MET A 233 6.09 -7.52 -10.55
N LYS A 234 6.57 -6.29 -10.42
CA LYS A 234 7.98 -5.96 -10.20
C LYS A 234 8.13 -5.19 -8.90
N VAL A 235 8.82 -5.79 -7.92
CA VAL A 235 9.05 -5.19 -6.59
C VAL A 235 10.38 -4.45 -6.52
N SER A 236 11.42 -4.92 -7.24
CA SER A 236 12.75 -4.30 -7.30
C SER A 236 13.37 -4.47 -8.68
N ASN A 237 14.38 -3.63 -9.00
CA ASN A 237 15.16 -3.81 -10.23
C ASN A 237 16.14 -4.99 -10.14
N ASP A 238 16.57 -5.33 -8.93
CA ASP A 238 17.56 -6.37 -8.65
C ASP A 238 16.93 -7.75 -8.45
N LEU A 239 15.58 -7.82 -8.40
CA LEU A 239 14.84 -9.06 -8.24
C LEU A 239 14.12 -9.47 -9.54
N PRO A 240 13.92 -10.78 -9.75
CA PRO A 240 13.11 -11.24 -10.86
C PRO A 240 11.67 -10.75 -10.73
N PRO A 241 10.97 -10.51 -11.84
CA PRO A 241 9.55 -10.22 -11.80
C PRO A 241 8.76 -11.46 -11.36
N PHE A 242 7.66 -11.21 -10.64
CA PHE A 242 6.73 -12.24 -10.20
C PHE A 242 5.51 -12.28 -11.10
N ARG A 243 4.84 -13.43 -11.15
CA ARG A 243 3.66 -13.66 -11.97
C ARG A 243 2.62 -14.44 -11.19
N GLY A 244 1.39 -13.92 -11.16
CA GLY A 244 0.24 -14.54 -10.51
C GLY A 244 -0.92 -14.65 -11.49
N PHE A 245 -1.83 -15.59 -11.23
CA PHE A 245 -2.98 -15.86 -12.05
C PHE A 245 -4.24 -15.86 -11.20
N GLY A 246 -5.38 -15.51 -11.78
CA GLY A 246 -6.64 -15.47 -11.06
C GLY A 246 -7.83 -15.39 -12.03
N ARG A 247 -9.03 -15.58 -11.48
CA ARG A 247 -10.31 -15.37 -12.18
C ARG A 247 -10.65 -13.88 -12.24
N THR A 248 -10.17 -13.12 -11.25
CA THR A 248 -10.32 -11.67 -11.13
C THR A 248 -8.94 -11.01 -11.04
N HIS A 249 -8.85 -9.70 -11.27
CA HIS A 249 -7.63 -8.92 -11.05
C HIS A 249 -7.17 -9.00 -9.60
N ILE A 250 -8.11 -8.89 -8.64
CA ILE A 250 -7.84 -8.98 -7.19
C ILE A 250 -7.19 -10.33 -6.86
N GLU A 251 -7.78 -11.43 -7.35
CA GLU A 251 -7.24 -12.77 -7.11
C GLU A 251 -5.84 -12.95 -7.75
N ALA A 252 -5.64 -12.48 -8.98
CA ALA A 252 -4.34 -12.53 -9.66
C ALA A 252 -3.27 -11.72 -8.92
N ARG A 253 -3.63 -10.51 -8.43
CA ARG A 253 -2.75 -9.65 -7.65
C ARG A 253 -2.41 -10.25 -6.29
N ARG A 254 -3.40 -10.76 -5.54
CA ARG A 254 -3.17 -11.46 -4.28
C ARG A 254 -2.20 -12.63 -4.44
N ASN A 255 -2.40 -13.45 -5.47
CA ASN A 255 -1.56 -14.60 -5.75
C ASN A 255 -0.12 -14.20 -6.11
N VAL A 256 0.10 -13.14 -6.89
CA VAL A 256 1.46 -12.69 -7.19
C VAL A 256 2.15 -12.08 -5.96
N CYS A 257 1.41 -11.36 -5.11
CA CYS A 257 1.96 -10.84 -3.85
C CYS A 257 2.36 -11.96 -2.89
N LYS A 258 1.54 -13.01 -2.75
CA LYS A 258 1.90 -14.20 -1.97
C LYS A 258 3.17 -14.86 -2.48
N LEU A 259 3.31 -15.07 -3.79
CA LEU A 259 4.52 -15.65 -4.37
C LEU A 259 5.76 -14.79 -4.12
N ALA A 260 5.64 -13.47 -4.19
CA ALA A 260 6.75 -12.57 -3.88
C ALA A 260 7.11 -12.62 -2.39
N TYR A 261 6.12 -12.61 -1.51
CA TYR A 261 6.32 -12.75 -0.07
C TYR A 261 7.08 -14.05 0.26
N ASP A 262 6.59 -15.19 -0.22
CA ASP A 262 7.22 -16.49 -0.01
C ASP A 262 8.67 -16.51 -0.53
N TYR A 263 8.92 -15.91 -1.69
CA TYR A 263 10.26 -15.78 -2.26
C TYR A 263 11.17 -14.92 -1.39
N LEU A 264 10.71 -13.75 -0.96
CA LEU A 264 11.48 -12.82 -0.14
C LEU A 264 11.83 -13.45 1.22
N CYS A 265 10.87 -14.11 1.87
CA CYS A 265 11.10 -14.87 3.11
C CYS A 265 12.13 -15.99 2.91
N LYS A 266 11.95 -16.82 1.87
CA LYS A 266 12.87 -17.93 1.56
C LYS A 266 14.29 -17.48 1.26
N LYS A 267 14.45 -16.29 0.68
CA LYS A 267 15.76 -15.69 0.38
C LYS A 267 16.35 -14.91 1.56
N GLY A 268 15.64 -14.74 2.65
CA GLY A 268 16.07 -13.90 3.78
C GLY A 268 16.10 -12.40 3.43
N LEU A 269 15.30 -11.99 2.46
CA LEU A 269 15.20 -10.61 1.99
C LEU A 269 13.98 -9.87 2.58
N TRP A 270 13.17 -10.56 3.40
CA TRP A 270 12.03 -9.94 4.06
C TRP A 270 12.50 -8.88 5.08
N LEU A 271 11.60 -7.97 5.44
CA LEU A 271 11.88 -6.93 6.42
C LEU A 271 12.41 -7.55 7.71
N SER A 272 13.48 -6.99 8.21
CA SER A 272 14.07 -7.36 9.50
C SER A 272 13.71 -6.30 10.53
N ILE A 273 13.82 -6.65 11.82
CA ILE A 273 13.60 -5.70 12.92
C ILE A 273 14.43 -4.41 12.77
N ARG A 274 15.57 -4.50 12.10
CA ARG A 274 16.46 -3.35 11.81
C ARG A 274 15.88 -2.37 10.78
N ASP A 275 15.07 -2.86 9.86
CA ASP A 275 14.42 -2.06 8.81
C ASP A 275 13.24 -1.25 9.33
N GLU A 276 12.76 -1.57 10.54
CA GLU A 276 11.64 -0.90 11.19
C GLU A 276 12.02 0.43 11.89
N ILE A 277 13.30 0.66 12.07
CA ILE A 277 13.81 1.84 12.78
C ILE A 277 14.87 2.57 11.94
N ASP A 278 14.47 3.67 11.30
CA ASP A 278 15.34 4.43 10.41
C ASP A 278 16.54 5.09 11.11
N ASN A 279 16.36 5.52 12.35
CA ASN A 279 17.39 6.28 13.10
C ASN A 279 17.35 5.90 14.58
N PRO A 280 17.99 4.78 14.97
CA PRO A 280 18.08 4.40 16.38
C PRO A 280 18.78 5.48 17.20
N ASN A 281 18.11 6.01 18.21
CA ASN A 281 18.67 7.04 19.05
C ASN A 281 18.19 6.95 20.50
N LYS A 282 18.99 7.46 21.43
CA LYS A 282 18.71 7.41 22.86
C LYS A 282 17.44 8.16 23.26
N ASP A 283 17.15 9.28 22.60
CA ASP A 283 16.04 10.15 23.00
C ASP A 283 14.69 9.52 22.71
N ASP A 284 14.60 8.75 21.64
CA ASP A 284 13.38 8.08 21.19
C ASP A 284 13.35 6.57 21.47
N ALA A 285 14.42 6.02 22.08
CA ALA A 285 14.58 4.57 22.25
C ALA A 285 13.39 3.88 22.93
N ILE A 286 12.72 4.54 23.89
CA ILE A 286 11.54 4.00 24.57
C ILE A 286 10.40 3.83 23.56
N ASN A 287 10.12 4.87 22.77
CA ASN A 287 9.08 4.85 21.75
C ASN A 287 9.42 3.86 20.63
N GLN A 288 10.67 3.81 20.20
CA GLN A 288 11.15 2.89 19.18
C GLN A 288 10.97 1.41 19.61
N LEU A 289 11.28 1.07 20.85
CA LEU A 289 11.00 -0.26 21.40
C LEU A 289 9.49 -0.55 21.50
N GLU A 290 8.67 0.44 21.88
CA GLU A 290 7.22 0.27 21.93
C GLU A 290 6.61 0.08 20.51
N ILE A 291 7.14 0.74 19.48
CA ILE A 291 6.73 0.53 18.08
C ILE A 291 7.01 -0.91 17.67
N LEU A 292 8.23 -1.41 17.93
CA LEU A 292 8.59 -2.80 17.62
C LEU A 292 7.71 -3.81 18.37
N ALA A 293 7.38 -3.53 19.64
CA ALA A 293 6.49 -4.37 20.43
C ALA A 293 5.06 -4.40 19.86
N ARG A 294 4.50 -3.23 19.46
CA ARG A 294 3.18 -3.15 18.83
C ARG A 294 3.12 -3.86 17.48
N ARG A 295 4.24 -3.96 16.76
CA ARG A 295 4.38 -4.72 15.52
C ARG A 295 4.59 -6.23 15.74
N GLY A 296 4.60 -6.68 17.00
CA GLY A 296 4.64 -8.09 17.37
C GLY A 296 6.02 -8.74 17.42
N TYR A 297 7.11 -7.98 17.37
CA TYR A 297 8.46 -8.54 17.47
C TYR A 297 8.78 -9.08 18.87
N PHE A 298 8.21 -8.47 19.91
CA PHE A 298 8.32 -8.87 21.32
C PHE A 298 7.26 -8.16 22.17
N SER A 299 7.13 -8.56 23.45
CA SER A 299 6.21 -7.88 24.38
C SER A 299 6.66 -6.47 24.73
N ILE A 300 5.72 -5.64 25.17
CA ILE A 300 6.01 -4.25 25.59
C ILE A 300 7.07 -4.24 26.67
N PRO A 301 8.16 -3.46 26.52
CA PRO A 301 9.24 -3.38 27.51
C PRO A 301 8.75 -2.88 28.87
N THR A 302 9.24 -3.52 29.93
CA THR A 302 9.01 -3.11 31.31
C THR A 302 10.27 -2.54 31.94
N TYR A 303 10.10 -1.66 32.93
CA TYR A 303 11.21 -0.95 33.54
C TYR A 303 11.12 -0.98 35.05
N ASP A 304 12.17 -1.47 35.70
CA ASP A 304 12.36 -1.37 37.13
C ASP A 304 13.25 -0.19 37.49
N PHE A 305 13.04 0.37 38.66
CA PHE A 305 13.79 1.53 39.14
C PHE A 305 14.26 1.33 40.57
N GLU A 306 15.53 1.66 40.80
CA GLU A 306 16.15 1.65 42.08
C GLU A 306 16.88 2.97 42.33
N GLN A 307 16.67 3.59 43.49
CA GLN A 307 17.46 4.76 43.89
C GLN A 307 18.74 4.29 44.59
N THR A 308 19.87 4.78 44.15
CA THR A 308 21.19 4.48 44.71
C THR A 308 21.99 5.76 44.87
N TYR A 309 23.25 5.65 45.33
CA TYR A 309 24.11 6.82 45.53
C TYR A 309 25.39 6.69 44.71
N ASP A 310 25.88 7.77 44.17
CA ASP A 310 27.16 7.84 43.49
C ASP A 310 28.33 7.80 44.52
N PRO A 311 29.61 7.65 44.10
CA PRO A 311 30.76 7.67 44.97
C PRO A 311 30.89 8.95 45.81
N ASN A 312 30.25 10.04 45.43
CA ASN A 312 30.23 11.33 46.12
C ASN A 312 29.05 11.47 47.07
N GLY A 313 28.19 10.44 47.19
CA GLY A 313 27.02 10.44 48.07
C GLY A 313 25.77 11.13 47.46
N ASN A 314 25.78 11.51 46.19
CA ASN A 314 24.61 12.09 45.55
C ASN A 314 23.59 11.03 45.12
N PRO A 315 22.27 11.27 45.27
CA PRO A 315 21.27 10.30 44.86
C PRO A 315 21.24 10.17 43.34
N VAL A 316 21.27 8.96 42.83
CA VAL A 316 21.15 8.62 41.42
C VAL A 316 20.11 7.52 41.22
N TRP A 317 19.60 7.39 40.01
CA TRP A 317 18.60 6.41 39.64
C TRP A 317 19.21 5.34 38.76
N LYS A 318 19.00 4.09 39.13
CA LYS A 318 19.27 2.92 38.32
C LYS A 318 17.94 2.51 37.66
N SER A 319 17.91 2.37 36.33
CA SER A 319 16.79 1.79 35.59
C SER A 319 17.23 0.50 34.93
N ILE A 320 16.35 -0.51 34.95
CA ILE A 320 16.57 -1.81 34.31
C ILE A 320 15.45 -2.03 33.30
N CYS A 321 15.79 -2.30 32.05
CA CYS A 321 14.85 -2.58 30.95
C CYS A 321 14.74 -4.10 30.75
N HIS A 322 13.50 -4.62 30.70
CA HIS A 322 13.17 -6.02 30.48
C HIS A 322 12.20 -6.19 29.31
N ILE A 323 12.42 -7.23 28.52
CA ILE A 323 11.47 -7.74 27.52
C ILE A 323 11.30 -9.23 27.82
N ALA A 324 10.05 -9.72 27.90
CA ALA A 324 9.76 -11.07 28.41
C ALA A 324 10.44 -12.20 27.60
N GLU A 325 10.54 -12.04 26.29
CA GLU A 325 11.13 -13.03 25.37
C GLU A 325 12.65 -12.95 25.31
N ILE A 326 13.26 -11.87 25.85
CA ILE A 326 14.69 -11.61 25.81
C ILE A 326 15.29 -11.90 27.18
N LYS A 327 16.21 -12.85 27.25
CA LYS A 327 16.87 -13.21 28.52
C LYS A 327 17.79 -12.11 29.06
N ASN A 328 18.31 -11.27 28.18
CA ASN A 328 19.20 -10.18 28.52
C ASN A 328 18.42 -8.99 29.08
N THR A 329 18.93 -8.42 30.16
CA THR A 329 18.42 -7.19 30.76
C THR A 329 19.47 -6.10 30.65
N PHE A 330 19.06 -4.88 30.41
CA PHE A 330 19.98 -3.76 30.28
C PHE A 330 19.69 -2.71 31.35
N SER A 331 20.73 -2.20 31.99
CA SER A 331 20.59 -1.26 33.08
C SER A 331 21.50 -0.04 32.92
N ALA A 332 20.98 1.11 33.32
CA ALA A 332 21.73 2.36 33.29
C ALA A 332 21.50 3.17 34.56
N ILE A 333 22.51 3.94 34.95
CA ILE A 333 22.50 4.83 36.12
C ILE A 333 22.63 6.27 35.64
N SER A 334 21.77 7.15 36.17
CA SER A 334 21.84 8.59 35.90
C SER A 334 21.31 9.39 37.08
N SER A 335 21.67 10.68 37.16
CA SER A 335 21.10 11.63 38.11
C SER A 335 19.59 11.83 37.91
N SER A 336 19.08 11.56 36.72
CA SER A 336 17.66 11.65 36.35
C SER A 336 17.07 10.27 36.09
N LYS A 337 15.94 9.98 36.72
CA LYS A 337 15.15 8.76 36.47
C LYS A 337 14.79 8.60 34.99
N LYS A 338 14.43 9.71 34.33
CA LYS A 338 14.07 9.75 32.90
C LYS A 338 15.26 9.40 32.01
N ASP A 339 16.45 9.95 32.31
CA ASP A 339 17.64 9.67 31.53
C ASP A 339 18.15 8.24 31.74
N ALA A 340 18.11 7.73 32.97
CA ALA A 340 18.42 6.33 33.25
C ALA A 340 17.51 5.38 32.43
N LYS A 341 16.18 5.65 32.39
CA LYS A 341 15.22 4.88 31.57
C LYS A 341 15.57 4.91 30.10
N LYS A 342 15.83 6.11 29.54
CA LYS A 342 16.19 6.27 28.12
C LYS A 342 17.47 5.51 27.75
N THR A 343 18.49 5.57 28.64
CA THR A 343 19.75 4.88 28.39
C THR A 343 19.60 3.37 28.45
N ALA A 344 18.87 2.83 29.42
CA ALA A 344 18.60 1.39 29.51
C ALA A 344 17.76 0.90 28.30
N ALA A 345 16.77 1.69 27.88
CA ALA A 345 16.00 1.43 26.66
C ALA A 345 16.87 1.42 25.40
N TYR A 346 17.80 2.37 25.29
CA TYR A 346 18.67 2.45 24.11
C TYR A 346 19.64 1.26 24.03
N GLN A 347 20.18 0.81 25.16
CA GLN A 347 21.01 -0.42 25.19
C GLN A 347 20.21 -1.66 24.79
N MET A 348 18.95 -1.77 25.23
CA MET A 348 18.05 -2.83 24.79
C MET A 348 17.76 -2.72 23.29
N LEU A 349 17.51 -1.50 22.79
CA LEU A 349 17.26 -1.27 21.37
C LEU A 349 18.46 -1.68 20.51
N GLN A 350 19.69 -1.26 20.88
CA GLN A 350 20.90 -1.68 20.19
C GLN A 350 21.05 -3.19 20.15
N PHE A 351 20.80 -3.87 21.28
CA PHE A 351 20.86 -5.33 21.36
C PHE A 351 19.86 -6.00 20.41
N VAL A 352 18.59 -5.56 20.38
CA VAL A 352 17.57 -6.16 19.48
C VAL A 352 17.80 -5.85 18.01
N LEU A 353 18.47 -4.74 17.70
CA LEU A 353 18.89 -4.40 16.34
C LEU A 353 20.20 -5.10 15.90
N GLY A 354 20.87 -5.83 16.83
CA GLY A 354 22.12 -6.54 16.55
C GLY A 354 23.35 -5.63 16.47
N GLU A 355 23.37 -4.52 17.20
CA GLU A 355 24.48 -3.55 17.31
C GLU A 355 25.39 -3.85 18.51
#